data_d78873c7b0dc399cf4753b6182c5e0b7
#
_entry.id   d78873c7b0dc399cf4753b6182c5e0b7
#
_cell.length_a   1.000
_cell.length_b   1.000
_cell.length_c   1.000
_cell.angle_alpha   90.00
_cell.angle_beta   90.00
_cell.angle_gamma   90.00
#
_symmetry.space_group_name_H-M   'P 1'
#
loop_
_entity.id
_entity.type
_entity.pdbx_description
1 polymer ?
#
loop_
_entity_poly.entity_id
_entity_poly.type
_entity_poly.pdbx_seq_one_letter_code
_entity_poly.pdbx_strand_id
1 'polypeptide(L)'
;MMEWAKESLGKVERSRSDRLQQPAPFPNNNESESILKNFHPDYSGKERTLVIGPNAGDKKFPLELADLLEADSPLPVSYSTKPDIETDILILGGGGAGASAALALEGSGLKTHLATKLRLGDSNTIMAEGGIQAALAENDSPRKHFADALVGGHGENKTELLRILCESGPESIQWLSQHGCLFDRNSDGTFLLRRGGGTSVPRVLACRDYTGLEIMRVLKDAVRLSSVNTLEGHAAVELLDDGNSTVTGAVLYDRQKESFVNVSARAVILATGGSGQLRLQDFPTSNHVGATGDGLVLAYRQGCRLLFLDSYQYHPSGACYPEALAGQLVTEAIRSIGAQVVNAQGDDFINEMAYRDVLAGAIIKETREGRGITTPNGKMGVWLDTPMIDLKNGEGTLAKNFPGLIHRYERYQINPSRTPILIYPTLHYQNGGISVDAKCKTEVNGLWACGEVTGGLHGRNRLMGNSLMDILVFGRRAGESVKDDLPERGPLTMTSLNQFRKTQSNKQCSPIFFPVASKMKLEFGKTEIETENLDPSTSNESNGFEPPDPFAR
;
A
#
# COMPACT_ATOMS: atom_id res chain seq x y z
N MET A 1 -0.95 28.82 17.16
CA MET A 1 -2.42 28.58 17.26
C MET A 1 -3.04 28.85 15.89
N MET A 2 -4.00 28.04 15.43
CA MET A 2 -4.61 28.16 14.10
C MET A 2 -5.63 29.32 14.08
N GLU A 3 -5.16 30.56 14.10
CA GLU A 3 -6.04 31.76 14.12
C GLU A 3 -7.03 31.81 12.94
N TRP A 4 -6.58 31.32 11.76
CA TRP A 4 -7.41 31.21 10.55
C TRP A 4 -8.60 30.26 10.69
N ALA A 5 -8.57 29.34 11.66
CA ALA A 5 -9.64 28.37 11.93
C ALA A 5 -10.42 28.61 13.23
N LYS A 6 -10.15 29.73 13.93
CA LYS A 6 -10.67 30.00 15.28
C LYS A 6 -12.20 29.97 15.37
N GLU A 7 -12.88 30.56 14.40
CA GLU A 7 -14.35 30.57 14.37
C GLU A 7 -14.92 29.16 14.24
N SER A 8 -14.41 28.36 13.29
CA SER A 8 -14.85 26.97 13.06
C SER A 8 -14.53 26.08 14.27
N LEU A 9 -13.34 26.19 14.86
CA LEU A 9 -12.97 25.45 16.08
C LEU A 9 -13.93 25.76 17.24
N GLY A 10 -14.34 27.05 17.39
CA GLY A 10 -15.34 27.41 18.38
C GLY A 10 -16.73 26.83 18.13
N LYS A 11 -17.12 26.61 16.86
CA LYS A 11 -18.38 25.92 16.52
C LYS A 11 -18.29 24.43 16.86
N VAL A 12 -17.17 23.77 16.53
CA VAL A 12 -16.90 22.36 16.88
C VAL A 12 -16.94 22.13 18.39
N GLU A 13 -16.33 23.02 19.16
CA GLU A 13 -16.32 22.92 20.62
C GLU A 13 -17.73 23.04 21.21
N ARG A 14 -18.52 24.02 20.76
CA ARG A 14 -19.89 24.21 21.27
C ARG A 14 -20.83 23.05 20.94
N SER A 15 -20.66 22.38 19.79
CA SER A 15 -21.52 21.27 19.38
C SER A 15 -21.18 19.94 20.06
N ARG A 16 -20.07 19.83 20.79
CA ARG A 16 -19.63 18.55 21.41
C ARG A 16 -20.67 17.92 22.32
N SER A 17 -21.37 18.73 23.13
CA SER A 17 -22.39 18.21 24.05
C SER A 17 -23.53 17.52 23.29
N ASP A 18 -23.99 18.13 22.21
CA ASP A 18 -25.10 17.60 21.40
C ASP A 18 -24.66 16.34 20.65
N ARG A 19 -23.48 16.35 20.04
CA ARG A 19 -22.89 15.21 19.33
C ARG A 19 -22.57 14.02 20.24
N LEU A 20 -22.33 14.25 21.54
CA LEU A 20 -22.20 13.17 22.54
C LEU A 20 -23.53 12.47 22.77
N GLN A 21 -24.64 13.21 22.76
CA GLN A 21 -25.98 12.68 23.00
C GLN A 21 -26.60 12.06 21.75
N GLN A 22 -26.35 12.65 20.59
CA GLN A 22 -26.92 12.26 19.30
C GLN A 22 -25.81 12.22 18.24
N PRO A 23 -24.98 11.15 18.20
CA PRO A 23 -23.98 11.01 17.15
C PRO A 23 -24.63 10.76 15.79
N ALA A 24 -23.93 11.17 14.70
CA ALA A 24 -24.39 10.95 13.35
C ALA A 24 -24.74 9.47 13.08
N PRO A 25 -25.84 9.20 12.37
CA PRO A 25 -26.23 7.82 12.02
C PRO A 25 -25.29 7.24 10.96
N PHE A 26 -25.29 5.92 10.86
CA PHE A 26 -24.73 5.26 9.68
C PHE A 26 -25.57 5.61 8.45
N PRO A 27 -24.93 5.89 7.29
CA PRO A 27 -25.67 6.13 6.07
C PRO A 27 -26.43 4.87 5.64
N ASN A 28 -27.65 5.02 5.14
CA ASN A 28 -28.36 3.90 4.53
C ASN A 28 -27.79 3.55 3.16
N ASN A 29 -28.25 2.45 2.54
CA ASN A 29 -27.73 1.98 1.26
C ASN A 29 -27.86 3.01 0.14
N ASN A 30 -29.00 3.70 0.01
CA ASN A 30 -29.23 4.70 -1.03
C ASN A 30 -28.30 5.92 -0.87
N GLU A 31 -28.09 6.35 0.37
CA GLU A 31 -27.12 7.43 0.69
C GLU A 31 -25.70 7.01 0.35
N SER A 32 -25.30 5.81 0.74
CA SER A 32 -23.98 5.24 0.44
C SER A 32 -23.75 5.15 -1.07
N GLU A 33 -24.69 4.60 -1.84
CA GLU A 33 -24.61 4.52 -3.30
C GLU A 33 -24.52 5.90 -3.95
N SER A 34 -25.31 6.87 -3.47
CA SER A 34 -25.28 8.25 -3.97
C SER A 34 -23.93 8.92 -3.69
N ILE A 35 -23.39 8.73 -2.50
CA ILE A 35 -22.06 9.26 -2.12
C ILE A 35 -20.97 8.64 -3.01
N LEU A 36 -20.93 7.34 -3.12
CA LEU A 36 -19.95 6.64 -3.95
C LEU A 36 -20.00 7.10 -5.40
N LYS A 37 -21.18 7.10 -6.01
CA LYS A 37 -21.38 7.47 -7.42
C LYS A 37 -20.96 8.89 -7.75
N ASN A 38 -21.18 9.86 -6.83
CA ASN A 38 -21.03 11.28 -7.15
C ASN A 38 -19.73 11.90 -6.57
N PHE A 39 -19.16 11.29 -5.54
CA PHE A 39 -18.07 11.92 -4.77
C PHE A 39 -16.85 11.03 -4.56
N HIS A 40 -16.93 9.71 -4.75
CA HIS A 40 -15.75 8.87 -4.65
C HIS A 40 -14.78 9.17 -5.81
N PRO A 41 -13.46 9.32 -5.58
CA PRO A 41 -12.50 9.75 -6.59
C PRO A 41 -12.41 8.86 -7.82
N ASP A 42 -12.55 7.54 -7.67
CA ASP A 42 -12.50 6.58 -8.78
C ASP A 42 -13.60 6.79 -9.82
N TYR A 43 -14.68 7.50 -9.45
CA TYR A 43 -15.80 7.82 -10.34
C TYR A 43 -15.68 9.19 -11.03
N SER A 44 -14.60 9.92 -10.83
CA SER A 44 -14.47 11.30 -11.31
C SER A 44 -13.15 11.62 -12.01
N GLY A 45 -12.24 10.65 -12.13
CA GLY A 45 -10.91 10.84 -12.70
C GLY A 45 -10.86 10.79 -14.22
N LYS A 46 -9.69 11.11 -14.77
CA LYS A 46 -9.38 10.88 -16.18
C LYS A 46 -9.06 9.41 -16.41
N GLU A 47 -9.74 8.81 -17.38
CA GLU A 47 -9.64 7.39 -17.66
C GLU A 47 -9.40 7.13 -19.15
N ARG A 48 -8.69 6.07 -19.47
CA ARG A 48 -8.59 5.51 -20.81
C ARG A 48 -8.60 3.98 -20.82
N THR A 49 -8.94 3.41 -21.95
CA THR A 49 -8.84 1.97 -22.19
C THR A 49 -7.40 1.59 -22.53
N LEU A 50 -6.93 0.46 -22.01
CA LEU A 50 -5.67 -0.15 -22.42
C LEU A 50 -5.78 -0.67 -23.86
N VAL A 51 -4.73 -0.50 -24.65
CA VAL A 51 -4.70 -0.89 -26.07
C VAL A 51 -3.70 -2.02 -26.36
N ILE A 52 -2.87 -2.37 -25.39
CA ILE A 52 -1.92 -3.49 -25.46
C ILE A 52 -1.95 -4.30 -24.18
N GLY A 53 -1.53 -5.58 -24.27
CA GLY A 53 -1.44 -6.50 -23.14
C GLY A 53 -2.74 -7.23 -22.83
N PRO A 54 -2.78 -8.04 -21.76
CA PRO A 54 -3.89 -8.96 -21.48
C PRO A 54 -5.22 -8.28 -21.10
N ASN A 55 -5.18 -7.02 -20.67
CA ASN A 55 -6.37 -6.22 -20.38
C ASN A 55 -6.75 -5.25 -21.52
N ALA A 56 -6.17 -5.40 -22.72
CA ALA A 56 -6.52 -4.55 -23.85
C ALA A 56 -8.02 -4.68 -24.21
N GLY A 57 -8.70 -3.53 -24.36
CA GLY A 57 -10.12 -3.49 -24.68
C GLY A 57 -11.06 -3.65 -23.47
N ASP A 58 -10.55 -3.90 -22.27
CA ASP A 58 -11.34 -3.92 -21.04
C ASP A 58 -11.88 -2.50 -20.70
N LYS A 59 -12.52 -2.38 -19.52
CA LYS A 59 -13.01 -1.09 -18.98
C LYS A 59 -11.93 -0.01 -19.01
N LYS A 60 -12.35 1.23 -18.84
CA LYS A 60 -11.43 2.35 -18.67
C LYS A 60 -10.71 2.27 -17.33
N PHE A 61 -9.47 2.69 -17.30
CA PHE A 61 -8.61 2.72 -16.12
C PHE A 61 -8.06 4.13 -15.89
N PRO A 62 -7.68 4.48 -14.65
CA PRO A 62 -6.98 5.73 -14.38
C PRO A 62 -5.85 5.96 -15.38
N LEU A 63 -5.77 7.18 -15.92
CA LEU A 63 -4.83 7.52 -16.99
C LEU A 63 -3.39 7.23 -16.59
N GLU A 64 -3.02 7.61 -15.37
CA GLU A 64 -1.68 7.45 -14.82
C GLU A 64 -1.27 5.96 -14.73
N LEU A 65 -2.22 5.10 -14.33
CA LEU A 65 -1.98 3.66 -14.28
C LEU A 65 -1.91 3.04 -15.69
N ALA A 66 -2.79 3.47 -16.59
CA ALA A 66 -2.79 2.99 -17.97
C ALA A 66 -1.48 3.37 -18.69
N ASP A 67 -0.96 4.58 -18.47
CA ASP A 67 0.32 5.02 -19.02
C ASP A 67 1.50 4.23 -18.43
N LEU A 68 1.43 3.90 -17.14
CA LEU A 68 2.41 3.06 -16.48
C LEU A 68 2.47 1.65 -17.06
N LEU A 69 1.31 0.98 -17.19
CA LEU A 69 1.23 -0.41 -17.69
C LEU A 69 1.67 -0.54 -19.15
N GLU A 70 1.42 0.48 -19.95
CA GLU A 70 1.82 0.51 -21.36
C GLU A 70 3.21 1.15 -21.60
N ALA A 71 3.96 1.47 -20.54
CA ALA A 71 5.31 1.98 -20.65
C ALA A 71 6.30 0.91 -21.12
N ASP A 72 7.34 1.33 -21.89
CA ASP A 72 8.42 0.45 -22.33
C ASP A 72 9.45 0.19 -21.21
N SER A 73 10.26 -0.83 -21.40
CA SER A 73 11.39 -1.18 -20.57
C SER A 73 12.61 -0.29 -20.85
N PRO A 74 13.43 0.05 -19.86
CA PRO A 74 14.69 0.75 -20.09
C PRO A 74 15.77 -0.13 -20.71
N LEU A 75 15.56 -1.44 -20.82
CA LEU A 75 16.55 -2.35 -21.40
C LEU A 75 16.60 -2.21 -22.93
N PRO A 76 17.80 -2.13 -23.55
CA PRO A 76 17.92 -2.14 -25.00
C PRO A 76 17.48 -3.49 -25.59
N VAL A 77 17.04 -3.51 -26.86
CA VAL A 77 16.62 -4.74 -27.55
C VAL A 77 17.75 -5.78 -27.61
N SER A 78 19.01 -5.31 -27.72
CA SER A 78 20.22 -6.14 -27.77
C SER A 78 20.78 -6.50 -26.40
N TYR A 79 20.00 -6.32 -25.32
CA TYR A 79 20.47 -6.58 -23.97
C TYR A 79 20.87 -8.05 -23.77
N SER A 80 22.03 -8.28 -23.12
CA SER A 80 22.52 -9.64 -22.81
C SER A 80 21.89 -10.19 -21.55
N THR A 81 21.27 -11.35 -21.64
CA THR A 81 20.62 -12.05 -20.54
C THR A 81 21.50 -13.10 -19.83
N LYS A 82 22.84 -13.05 -20.07
CA LYS A 82 23.73 -13.99 -19.35
C LYS A 82 23.58 -13.83 -17.83
N PRO A 83 23.36 -14.92 -17.06
CA PRO A 83 23.14 -14.82 -15.64
C PRO A 83 24.41 -14.40 -14.87
N ASP A 84 24.26 -13.44 -13.95
CA ASP A 84 25.25 -13.04 -12.96
C ASP A 84 25.06 -13.78 -11.63
N ILE A 85 23.78 -14.06 -11.30
CA ILE A 85 23.38 -14.78 -10.07
C ILE A 85 22.47 -15.94 -10.47
N GLU A 86 22.67 -17.09 -9.83
CA GLU A 86 21.77 -18.24 -9.91
C GLU A 86 21.16 -18.57 -8.55
N THR A 87 19.84 -18.77 -8.54
CA THR A 87 19.06 -19.11 -7.35
C THR A 87 17.92 -20.07 -7.72
N ASP A 88 17.32 -20.77 -6.75
CA ASP A 88 16.11 -21.54 -7.03
C ASP A 88 14.88 -20.63 -6.99
N ILE A 89 14.77 -19.79 -5.96
CA ILE A 89 13.66 -18.85 -5.78
C ILE A 89 14.19 -17.43 -5.73
N LEU A 90 13.57 -16.52 -6.51
CA LEU A 90 13.79 -15.09 -6.44
C LEU A 90 12.52 -14.41 -5.93
N ILE A 91 12.61 -13.75 -4.77
CA ILE A 91 11.53 -12.92 -4.22
C ILE A 91 11.81 -11.46 -4.56
N LEU A 92 10.85 -10.77 -5.18
CA LEU A 92 10.95 -9.36 -5.53
C LEU A 92 10.05 -8.51 -4.60
N GLY A 93 10.68 -7.80 -3.68
CA GLY A 93 10.04 -6.95 -2.69
C GLY A 93 10.35 -7.36 -1.25
N GLY A 94 10.94 -6.43 -0.46
CA GLY A 94 11.36 -6.64 0.92
C GLY A 94 10.38 -6.14 1.98
N GLY A 95 9.08 -5.98 1.64
CA GLY A 95 8.01 -5.68 2.57
C GLY A 95 7.50 -6.91 3.32
N GLY A 96 6.40 -6.76 4.05
CA GLY A 96 5.86 -7.86 4.88
C GLY A 96 5.49 -9.12 4.09
N ALA A 97 4.96 -8.99 2.87
CA ALA A 97 4.62 -10.15 2.02
C ALA A 97 5.87 -10.92 1.59
N GLY A 98 6.90 -10.23 1.08
CA GLY A 98 8.15 -10.87 0.66
C GLY A 98 8.93 -11.47 1.82
N ALA A 99 8.97 -10.80 2.97
CA ALA A 99 9.57 -11.35 4.19
C ALA A 99 8.84 -12.62 4.68
N SER A 100 7.51 -12.62 4.64
CA SER A 100 6.69 -13.80 4.99
C SER A 100 6.92 -14.96 4.02
N ALA A 101 7.04 -14.69 2.72
CA ALA A 101 7.36 -15.70 1.71
C ALA A 101 8.78 -16.29 1.92
N ALA A 102 9.74 -15.42 2.22
CA ALA A 102 11.12 -15.83 2.51
C ALA A 102 11.21 -16.77 3.71
N LEU A 103 10.51 -16.44 4.81
CA LEU A 103 10.49 -17.26 6.02
C LEU A 103 9.77 -18.59 5.82
N ALA A 104 8.78 -18.68 4.94
CA ALA A 104 8.12 -19.94 4.58
C ALA A 104 9.01 -20.89 3.76
N LEU A 105 10.08 -20.37 3.18
CA LEU A 105 11.09 -21.16 2.43
C LEU A 105 12.26 -21.61 3.30
N GLU A 106 12.35 -21.12 4.55
CA GLU A 106 13.42 -21.52 5.45
C GLU A 106 13.37 -23.03 5.72
N GLY A 107 14.53 -23.68 5.77
CA GLY A 107 14.65 -25.13 5.97
C GLY A 107 14.26 -26.00 4.77
N SER A 108 13.85 -25.42 3.64
CA SER A 108 13.49 -26.16 2.42
C SER A 108 14.69 -26.73 1.64
N GLY A 109 15.90 -26.23 1.93
CA GLY A 109 17.12 -26.54 1.16
C GLY A 109 17.22 -25.79 -0.18
N LEU A 110 16.21 -24.99 -0.54
CA LEU A 110 16.21 -24.18 -1.76
C LEU A 110 17.02 -22.90 -1.60
N LYS A 111 17.90 -22.62 -2.53
CA LYS A 111 18.65 -21.37 -2.57
C LYS A 111 17.68 -20.23 -2.87
N THR A 112 17.50 -19.31 -1.92
CA THR A 112 16.54 -18.23 -2.01
C THR A 112 17.25 -16.87 -1.96
N HIS A 113 16.90 -15.97 -2.91
CA HIS A 113 17.27 -14.57 -2.88
C HIS A 113 16.03 -13.70 -2.74
N LEU A 114 16.11 -12.69 -1.86
CA LEU A 114 15.11 -11.64 -1.73
C LEU A 114 15.73 -10.32 -2.18
N ALA A 115 15.26 -9.78 -3.30
CA ALA A 115 15.70 -8.50 -3.83
C ALA A 115 14.71 -7.39 -3.48
N THR A 116 15.23 -6.25 -3.03
CA THR A 116 14.44 -5.07 -2.72
C THR A 116 15.13 -3.80 -3.20
N LYS A 117 14.37 -2.89 -3.83
CA LYS A 117 14.91 -1.63 -4.34
C LYS A 117 15.37 -0.64 -3.27
N LEU A 118 14.91 -0.84 -2.02
CA LEU A 118 15.29 -0.08 -0.84
C LEU A 118 15.93 -1.02 0.19
N ARG A 119 15.93 -0.66 1.47
CA ARG A 119 16.37 -1.58 2.53
C ARG A 119 15.28 -2.60 2.83
N LEU A 120 15.66 -3.74 3.37
CA LEU A 120 14.72 -4.74 3.87
C LEU A 120 13.80 -4.11 4.93
N GLY A 121 12.50 -4.18 4.71
CA GLY A 121 11.47 -3.61 5.57
C GLY A 121 11.00 -2.21 5.18
N ASP A 122 11.73 -1.44 4.36
CA ASP A 122 11.29 -0.13 3.87
C ASP A 122 10.11 -0.31 2.89
N SER A 123 8.87 -0.18 3.38
CA SER A 123 7.65 -0.53 2.64
C SER A 123 6.40 0.10 3.25
N ASN A 124 5.24 -0.04 2.61
CA ASN A 124 3.95 0.36 3.20
C ASN A 124 3.67 -0.38 4.53
N THR A 125 4.17 -1.61 4.68
CA THR A 125 3.93 -2.38 5.91
C THR A 125 4.44 -1.66 7.15
N ILE A 126 5.65 -1.10 7.13
CA ILE A 126 6.24 -0.39 8.29
C ILE A 126 5.45 0.87 8.67
N MET A 127 4.70 1.44 7.73
CA MET A 127 3.92 2.66 7.92
C MET A 127 2.49 2.40 8.41
N ALA A 128 2.07 1.14 8.55
CA ALA A 128 0.72 0.78 8.96
C ALA A 128 0.53 1.01 10.47
N GLU A 129 -0.37 1.92 10.82
CA GLU A 129 -0.62 2.32 12.21
C GLU A 129 -1.80 1.56 12.86
N GLY A 130 -2.81 1.18 12.05
CA GLY A 130 -4.15 0.85 12.55
C GLY A 130 -4.32 -0.50 13.22
N GLY A 131 -3.60 -1.53 12.82
CA GLY A 131 -3.71 -2.89 13.33
C GLY A 131 -3.96 -3.96 12.28
N ILE A 132 -4.09 -5.20 12.73
CA ILE A 132 -4.33 -6.41 11.94
C ILE A 132 -5.61 -7.10 12.42
N GLN A 133 -6.41 -7.65 11.49
CA GLN A 133 -7.66 -8.35 11.84
C GLN A 133 -7.46 -9.86 11.92
N ALA A 134 -7.97 -10.46 13.01
CA ALA A 134 -8.14 -11.91 13.14
C ALA A 134 -9.33 -12.23 14.05
N ALA A 135 -10.06 -13.29 13.75
CA ALA A 135 -11.21 -13.74 14.53
C ALA A 135 -10.72 -14.53 15.78
N LEU A 136 -10.45 -13.84 16.88
CA LEU A 136 -9.87 -14.40 18.12
C LEU A 136 -10.81 -14.27 19.33
N ALA A 137 -11.85 -13.44 19.26
CA ALA A 137 -12.82 -13.30 20.36
C ALA A 137 -13.76 -14.51 20.42
N GLU A 138 -14.26 -14.85 21.63
CA GLU A 138 -15.22 -15.95 21.82
C GLU A 138 -16.51 -15.78 21.01
N ASN A 139 -16.97 -14.54 20.83
CA ASN A 139 -18.16 -14.21 20.04
C ASN A 139 -17.87 -13.96 18.56
N ASP A 140 -16.65 -14.19 18.09
CA ASP A 140 -16.21 -14.03 16.70
C ASP A 140 -15.95 -15.38 16.02
N SER A 141 -15.78 -15.36 14.70
CA SER A 141 -15.41 -16.54 13.92
C SER A 141 -14.86 -16.12 12.54
N PRO A 142 -14.06 -16.97 11.87
CA PRO A 142 -13.67 -16.75 10.47
C PRO A 142 -14.86 -16.48 9.54
N ARG A 143 -16.03 -17.10 9.80
CA ARG A 143 -17.27 -16.89 9.04
C ARG A 143 -17.81 -15.47 9.22
N LYS A 144 -17.79 -14.92 10.44
CA LYS A 144 -18.20 -13.52 10.68
C LYS A 144 -17.23 -12.54 10.03
N HIS A 145 -15.92 -12.80 10.15
CA HIS A 145 -14.89 -12.01 9.49
C HIS A 145 -15.08 -12.02 7.97
N PHE A 146 -15.33 -13.19 7.39
CA PHE A 146 -15.63 -13.35 5.96
C PHE A 146 -16.86 -12.53 5.54
N ALA A 147 -17.97 -12.61 6.29
CA ALA A 147 -19.20 -11.88 5.97
C ALA A 147 -18.96 -10.35 5.99
N ASP A 148 -18.30 -9.83 7.03
CA ASP A 148 -17.96 -8.40 7.12
C ASP A 148 -17.09 -7.95 5.94
N ALA A 149 -16.05 -8.75 5.62
CA ALA A 149 -15.10 -8.41 4.56
C ALA A 149 -15.72 -8.52 3.16
N LEU A 150 -16.64 -9.47 2.94
CA LEU A 150 -17.39 -9.60 1.68
C LEU A 150 -18.30 -8.39 1.45
N VAL A 151 -19.05 -7.96 2.46
CA VAL A 151 -19.90 -6.76 2.39
C VAL A 151 -19.03 -5.52 2.19
N GLY A 152 -17.92 -5.39 2.95
CA GLY A 152 -16.99 -4.28 2.83
C GLY A 152 -16.34 -4.19 1.45
N GLY A 153 -16.10 -5.31 0.80
CA GLY A 153 -15.54 -5.42 -0.56
C GLY A 153 -16.58 -5.30 -1.68
N HIS A 154 -17.80 -4.90 -1.35
CA HIS A 154 -18.96 -4.77 -2.27
C HIS A 154 -19.39 -6.10 -2.92
N GLY A 155 -19.09 -7.25 -2.30
CA GLY A 155 -19.41 -8.57 -2.83
C GLY A 155 -18.56 -9.03 -4.01
N GLU A 156 -17.56 -8.24 -4.41
CA GLU A 156 -16.70 -8.53 -5.57
C GLU A 156 -15.39 -9.26 -5.20
N ASN A 157 -15.26 -9.71 -3.95
CA ASN A 157 -14.10 -10.49 -3.52
C ASN A 157 -14.01 -11.84 -4.23
N LYS A 158 -12.83 -12.31 -4.58
CA LYS A 158 -12.60 -13.73 -4.85
C LYS A 158 -12.84 -14.51 -3.56
N THR A 159 -14.01 -15.14 -3.46
CA THR A 159 -14.50 -15.76 -2.21
C THR A 159 -13.57 -16.82 -1.65
N GLU A 160 -12.88 -17.56 -2.52
CA GLU A 160 -11.89 -18.56 -2.10
C GLU A 160 -10.70 -17.92 -1.39
N LEU A 161 -10.14 -16.83 -1.95
CA LEU A 161 -9.04 -16.09 -1.32
C LEU A 161 -9.48 -15.47 0.00
N LEU A 162 -10.67 -14.86 0.02
CA LEU A 162 -11.21 -14.26 1.24
C LEU A 162 -11.43 -15.30 2.34
N ARG A 163 -11.93 -16.50 1.99
CA ARG A 163 -12.07 -17.61 2.94
C ARG A 163 -10.73 -18.00 3.54
N ILE A 164 -9.71 -18.19 2.69
CA ILE A 164 -8.34 -18.51 3.14
C ILE A 164 -7.80 -17.44 4.11
N LEU A 165 -7.95 -16.15 3.77
CA LEU A 165 -7.54 -15.05 4.64
C LEU A 165 -8.15 -15.19 6.04
N CYS A 166 -9.47 -15.37 6.10
CA CYS A 166 -10.21 -15.39 7.36
C CYS A 166 -9.92 -16.64 8.20
N GLU A 167 -9.82 -17.81 7.56
CA GLU A 167 -9.53 -19.09 8.24
C GLU A 167 -8.09 -19.16 8.77
N SER A 168 -7.12 -18.62 8.01
CA SER A 168 -5.70 -18.63 8.40
C SER A 168 -5.32 -17.48 9.36
N GLY A 169 -6.22 -16.53 9.59
CA GLY A 169 -5.96 -15.35 10.42
C GLY A 169 -5.50 -15.68 11.84
N PRO A 170 -6.25 -16.49 12.63
CA PRO A 170 -5.88 -16.83 13.99
C PRO A 170 -4.50 -17.49 14.12
N GLU A 171 -4.19 -18.44 13.26
CA GLU A 171 -2.87 -19.10 13.20
C GLU A 171 -1.76 -18.10 12.87
N SER A 172 -2.00 -17.17 11.94
CA SER A 172 -1.02 -16.17 11.55
C SER A 172 -0.66 -15.22 12.70
N ILE A 173 -1.63 -14.86 13.57
CA ILE A 173 -1.36 -14.08 14.79
C ILE A 173 -0.54 -14.89 15.79
N GLN A 174 -0.85 -16.18 15.95
CA GLN A 174 -0.07 -17.07 16.81
C GLN A 174 1.38 -17.19 16.31
N TRP A 175 1.56 -17.38 15.00
CA TRP A 175 2.87 -17.44 14.37
C TRP A 175 3.69 -16.16 14.60
N LEU A 176 3.10 -14.95 14.39
CA LEU A 176 3.77 -13.69 14.70
C LEU A 176 4.15 -13.56 16.17
N SER A 177 3.26 -13.98 17.08
CA SER A 177 3.50 -13.92 18.52
C SER A 177 4.66 -14.84 18.93
N GLN A 178 4.77 -16.03 18.32
CA GLN A 178 5.88 -16.96 18.52
C GLN A 178 7.22 -16.38 18.05
N HIS A 179 7.20 -15.52 17.01
CA HIS A 179 8.37 -14.78 16.53
C HIS A 179 8.65 -13.49 17.35
N GLY A 180 7.90 -13.24 18.43
CA GLY A 180 8.14 -12.14 19.35
C GLY A 180 7.44 -10.82 19.00
N CYS A 181 6.33 -10.86 18.25
CA CYS A 181 5.48 -9.69 18.02
C CYS A 181 4.66 -9.34 19.27
N LEU A 182 4.75 -8.10 19.72
CA LEU A 182 4.15 -7.62 20.97
C LEU A 182 2.85 -6.85 20.69
N PHE A 183 1.73 -7.57 20.63
CA PHE A 183 0.40 -6.95 20.55
C PHE A 183 -0.07 -6.44 21.92
N ASP A 184 -0.87 -5.36 21.90
CA ASP A 184 -1.52 -4.80 23.09
C ASP A 184 -2.38 -5.86 23.79
N ARG A 185 -2.33 -5.88 25.13
CA ARG A 185 -3.06 -6.85 25.98
C ARG A 185 -3.88 -6.16 27.07
N ASN A 186 -4.94 -6.82 27.45
CA ASN A 186 -5.71 -6.50 28.66
C ASN A 186 -4.90 -6.87 29.94
N SER A 187 -5.38 -6.43 31.10
CA SER A 187 -4.75 -6.71 32.40
C SER A 187 -4.72 -8.20 32.74
N ASP A 188 -5.62 -9.00 32.18
CA ASP A 188 -5.68 -10.47 32.34
C ASP A 188 -4.76 -11.22 31.34
N GLY A 189 -4.02 -10.51 30.52
CA GLY A 189 -3.10 -11.08 29.53
C GLY A 189 -3.75 -11.47 28.19
N THR A 190 -5.06 -11.36 28.01
CA THR A 190 -5.73 -11.56 26.72
C THR A 190 -5.43 -10.44 25.74
N PHE A 191 -5.59 -10.68 24.43
CA PHE A 191 -5.40 -9.63 23.42
C PHE A 191 -6.43 -8.51 23.57
N LEU A 192 -5.97 -7.26 23.52
CA LEU A 192 -6.84 -6.09 23.42
C LEU A 192 -7.36 -5.97 21.99
N LEU A 193 -8.63 -6.31 21.78
CA LEU A 193 -9.28 -6.25 20.48
C LEU A 193 -10.05 -4.94 20.32
N ARG A 194 -9.87 -4.29 19.16
CA ARG A 194 -10.55 -3.03 18.81
C ARG A 194 -11.52 -3.25 17.66
N ARG A 195 -12.51 -2.37 17.52
CA ARG A 195 -13.44 -2.38 16.41
C ARG A 195 -12.86 -1.62 15.24
N GLY A 196 -12.95 -2.17 14.01
CA GLY A 196 -12.66 -1.46 12.76
C GLY A 196 -13.94 -0.97 12.09
N GLY A 197 -13.83 0.00 11.18
CA GLY A 197 -14.95 0.42 10.35
C GLY A 197 -15.49 -0.75 9.53
N GLY A 198 -16.82 -0.91 9.53
CA GLY A 198 -17.50 -2.00 8.83
C GLY A 198 -17.38 -3.39 9.48
N THR A 199 -16.80 -3.51 10.70
CA THR A 199 -16.73 -4.81 11.40
C THR A 199 -17.90 -5.00 12.35
N SER A 200 -18.48 -6.20 12.38
CA SER A 200 -19.60 -6.55 13.27
C SER A 200 -19.17 -6.76 14.72
N VAL A 201 -17.93 -7.19 14.94
CA VAL A 201 -17.34 -7.42 16.27
C VAL A 201 -15.91 -6.87 16.36
N PRO A 202 -15.38 -6.57 17.56
CA PRO A 202 -13.97 -6.23 17.75
C PRO A 202 -13.07 -7.41 17.38
N ARG A 203 -12.15 -7.21 16.41
CA ARG A 203 -11.17 -8.23 15.99
C ARG A 203 -9.81 -7.65 15.57
N VAL A 204 -9.61 -6.35 15.74
CA VAL A 204 -8.37 -5.67 15.36
C VAL A 204 -7.38 -5.72 16.50
N LEU A 205 -6.23 -6.38 16.29
CA LEU A 205 -5.08 -6.34 17.17
C LEU A 205 -4.17 -5.18 16.75
N ALA A 206 -3.54 -4.55 17.72
CA ALA A 206 -2.62 -3.44 17.46
C ALA A 206 -1.42 -3.47 18.40
N CYS A 207 -0.38 -2.75 18.04
CA CYS A 207 0.72 -2.35 18.89
C CYS A 207 0.66 -0.82 18.99
N ARG A 208 -0.22 -0.29 19.82
CA ARG A 208 -0.55 1.14 19.88
C ARG A 208 -0.87 1.71 18.48
N ASP A 209 -0.11 2.73 18.02
CA ASP A 209 -0.22 3.34 16.70
C ASP A 209 0.99 3.04 15.78
N TYR A 210 1.69 1.91 15.99
CA TYR A 210 2.85 1.49 15.17
C TYR A 210 2.86 -0.02 14.89
N THR A 211 1.68 -0.59 14.66
CA THR A 211 1.52 -2.04 14.44
C THR A 211 2.40 -2.57 13.30
N GLY A 212 2.45 -1.87 12.17
CA GLY A 212 3.28 -2.29 11.04
C GLY A 212 4.78 -2.22 11.31
N LEU A 213 5.22 -1.23 12.09
CA LEU A 213 6.62 -1.13 12.53
C LEU A 213 7.01 -2.35 13.36
N GLU A 214 6.16 -2.76 14.31
CA GLU A 214 6.41 -3.92 15.15
C GLU A 214 6.42 -5.22 14.34
N ILE A 215 5.44 -5.42 13.44
CA ILE A 215 5.42 -6.58 12.54
C ILE A 215 6.68 -6.62 11.68
N MET A 216 7.09 -5.50 11.08
CA MET A 216 8.30 -5.46 10.25
C MET A 216 9.59 -5.66 11.04
N ARG A 217 9.65 -5.19 12.30
CA ARG A 217 10.79 -5.48 13.18
C ARG A 217 10.98 -6.99 13.29
N VAL A 218 9.91 -7.70 13.64
CA VAL A 218 9.93 -9.17 13.80
C VAL A 218 10.31 -9.88 12.50
N LEU A 219 9.61 -9.57 11.40
CA LEU A 219 9.85 -10.21 10.12
C LEU A 219 11.27 -9.96 9.59
N LYS A 220 11.75 -8.71 9.70
CA LYS A 220 13.09 -8.34 9.25
C LYS A 220 14.18 -9.05 10.05
N ASP A 221 14.03 -9.11 11.38
CA ASP A 221 15.00 -9.79 12.24
C ASP A 221 15.01 -11.30 11.92
N ALA A 222 13.86 -11.92 11.74
CA ALA A 222 13.75 -13.33 11.36
C ALA A 222 14.40 -13.62 9.98
N VAL A 223 14.15 -12.78 8.96
CA VAL A 223 14.79 -12.92 7.63
C VAL A 223 16.30 -12.78 7.73
N ARG A 224 16.82 -11.85 8.53
CA ARG A 224 18.27 -11.67 8.72
C ARG A 224 18.96 -12.85 9.41
N LEU A 225 18.22 -13.58 10.25
CA LEU A 225 18.70 -14.77 10.93
C LEU A 225 18.53 -16.04 10.09
N SER A 226 17.77 -15.98 9.00
CA SER A 226 17.51 -17.11 8.11
C SER A 226 18.63 -17.33 7.09
N SER A 227 18.51 -18.41 6.31
CA SER A 227 19.41 -18.75 5.19
C SER A 227 19.15 -17.94 3.90
N VAL A 228 18.18 -17.03 3.90
CA VAL A 228 17.78 -16.24 2.72
C VAL A 228 18.81 -15.15 2.42
N ASN A 229 19.29 -15.11 1.18
CA ASN A 229 20.21 -14.07 0.72
C ASN A 229 19.45 -12.80 0.37
N THR A 230 19.77 -11.66 0.98
CA THR A 230 19.12 -10.37 0.70
C THR A 230 19.95 -9.52 -0.24
N LEU A 231 19.31 -8.98 -1.29
CA LEU A 231 19.86 -8.02 -2.24
C LEU A 231 19.18 -6.67 -2.02
N GLU A 232 19.66 -5.90 -1.06
CA GLU A 232 19.16 -4.55 -0.78
C GLU A 232 19.68 -3.55 -1.84
N GLY A 233 18.87 -2.52 -2.18
CA GLY A 233 19.21 -1.56 -3.22
C GLY A 233 19.09 -2.07 -4.65
N HIS A 234 18.50 -3.24 -4.87
CA HIS A 234 18.33 -3.88 -6.17
C HIS A 234 16.86 -3.76 -6.61
N ALA A 235 16.59 -2.93 -7.62
CA ALA A 235 15.26 -2.74 -8.18
C ALA A 235 15.01 -3.72 -9.33
N ALA A 236 13.89 -4.44 -9.30
CA ALA A 236 13.48 -5.28 -10.43
C ALA A 236 13.05 -4.39 -11.61
N VAL A 237 13.67 -4.57 -12.76
CA VAL A 237 13.47 -3.76 -13.97
C VAL A 237 12.66 -4.52 -15.01
N GLU A 238 12.94 -5.83 -15.17
CA GLU A 238 12.25 -6.70 -16.11
C GLU A 238 12.24 -8.15 -15.61
N LEU A 239 11.22 -8.91 -15.98
CA LEU A 239 11.22 -10.37 -15.84
C LEU A 239 11.78 -11.02 -17.09
N LEU A 240 12.51 -12.12 -16.90
CA LEU A 240 13.07 -12.93 -17.98
C LEU A 240 12.29 -14.23 -18.08
N ASP A 241 12.13 -14.72 -19.32
CA ASP A 241 11.39 -15.94 -19.66
C ASP A 241 12.28 -16.97 -20.35
N ASP A 242 11.75 -18.19 -20.55
CA ASP A 242 12.43 -19.29 -21.25
C ASP A 242 12.24 -19.28 -22.78
N GLY A 243 11.56 -18.28 -23.33
CA GLY A 243 11.12 -18.24 -24.73
C GLY A 243 9.77 -18.94 -24.98
N ASN A 244 9.22 -19.67 -24.00
CA ASN A 244 7.95 -20.41 -24.03
C ASN A 244 6.96 -19.93 -22.96
N SER A 245 7.07 -18.68 -22.52
CA SER A 245 6.18 -18.03 -21.54
C SER A 245 6.29 -18.58 -20.10
N THR A 246 7.42 -19.22 -19.74
CA THR A 246 7.73 -19.52 -18.33
C THR A 246 8.73 -18.50 -17.81
N VAL A 247 8.42 -17.84 -16.70
CA VAL A 247 9.37 -16.91 -16.05
C VAL A 247 10.51 -17.71 -15.41
N THR A 248 11.75 -17.36 -15.79
CA THR A 248 12.98 -18.05 -15.36
C THR A 248 13.99 -17.12 -14.71
N GLY A 249 13.60 -15.88 -14.41
CA GLY A 249 14.47 -14.93 -13.74
C GLY A 249 14.02 -13.48 -13.86
N ALA A 250 14.93 -12.58 -13.53
CA ALA A 250 14.70 -11.15 -13.64
C ALA A 250 16.00 -10.37 -13.90
N VAL A 251 15.87 -9.19 -14.48
CA VAL A 251 16.90 -8.16 -14.50
C VAL A 251 16.67 -7.23 -13.33
N LEU A 252 17.67 -7.08 -12.50
CA LEU A 252 17.71 -6.14 -11.38
C LEU A 252 18.63 -4.97 -11.73
N TYR A 253 18.35 -3.80 -11.19
CA TYR A 253 19.25 -2.65 -11.22
C TYR A 253 19.87 -2.44 -9.84
N ASP A 254 21.18 -2.66 -9.75
CA ASP A 254 21.98 -2.33 -8.56
C ASP A 254 22.16 -0.81 -8.49
N ARG A 255 21.48 -0.16 -7.55
CA ARG A 255 21.49 1.30 -7.38
C ARG A 255 22.82 1.86 -6.89
N GLN A 256 23.64 1.02 -6.28
CA GLN A 256 24.96 1.40 -5.77
C GLN A 256 26.02 1.39 -6.87
N LYS A 257 25.98 0.36 -7.73
CA LYS A 257 26.91 0.18 -8.84
C LYS A 257 26.40 0.79 -10.16
N GLU A 258 25.15 1.28 -10.15
CA GLU A 258 24.48 1.80 -11.35
C GLU A 258 24.55 0.84 -12.56
N SER A 259 24.35 -0.43 -12.30
CA SER A 259 24.48 -1.49 -13.30
C SER A 259 23.35 -2.52 -13.21
N PHE A 260 23.07 -3.19 -14.33
CA PHE A 260 22.11 -4.27 -14.36
C PHE A 260 22.75 -5.58 -13.92
N VAL A 261 21.95 -6.41 -13.22
CA VAL A 261 22.32 -7.73 -12.70
C VAL A 261 21.25 -8.74 -13.14
N ASN A 262 21.64 -9.76 -13.89
CA ASN A 262 20.76 -10.82 -14.36
C ASN A 262 20.69 -11.93 -13.33
N VAL A 263 19.50 -12.23 -12.83
CA VAL A 263 19.25 -13.31 -11.88
C VAL A 263 18.50 -14.44 -12.59
N SER A 264 19.13 -15.61 -12.68
CA SER A 264 18.46 -16.85 -13.09
C SER A 264 17.78 -17.48 -11.88
N ALA A 265 16.50 -17.77 -11.99
CA ALA A 265 15.70 -18.43 -10.96
C ALA A 265 14.81 -19.50 -11.60
N ARG A 266 14.44 -20.53 -10.82
CA ARG A 266 13.43 -21.52 -11.24
C ARG A 266 12.03 -20.98 -11.07
N ALA A 267 11.85 -20.10 -10.06
CA ALA A 267 10.59 -19.40 -9.84
C ALA A 267 10.83 -17.98 -9.30
N VAL A 268 9.88 -17.07 -9.59
CA VAL A 268 9.86 -15.70 -9.09
C VAL A 268 8.58 -15.46 -8.29
N ILE A 269 8.69 -14.82 -7.12
CA ILE A 269 7.57 -14.37 -6.28
C ILE A 269 7.55 -12.84 -6.29
N LEU A 270 6.48 -12.23 -6.84
CA LEU A 270 6.25 -10.80 -6.79
C LEU A 270 5.58 -10.42 -5.46
N ALA A 271 6.26 -9.60 -4.66
CA ALA A 271 5.79 -9.05 -3.38
C ALA A 271 6.05 -7.54 -3.31
N THR A 272 5.92 -6.84 -4.43
CA THR A 272 6.40 -5.48 -4.69
C THR A 272 5.51 -4.37 -4.13
N GLY A 273 4.37 -4.71 -3.53
CA GLY A 273 3.39 -3.73 -3.07
C GLY A 273 2.60 -3.09 -4.22
N GLY A 274 1.85 -2.04 -3.90
CA GLY A 274 0.97 -1.35 -4.84
C GLY A 274 1.61 -0.17 -5.58
N SER A 275 0.74 0.71 -6.10
CA SER A 275 1.09 1.85 -6.95
C SER A 275 0.65 3.21 -6.39
N GLY A 276 0.48 3.33 -5.08
CA GLY A 276 -0.06 4.55 -4.44
C GLY A 276 0.78 5.82 -4.61
N GLN A 277 2.02 5.73 -5.10
CA GLN A 277 2.83 6.89 -5.47
C GLN A 277 2.48 7.49 -6.83
N LEU A 278 1.58 6.86 -7.60
CA LEU A 278 1.00 7.46 -8.81
C LEU A 278 0.23 8.75 -8.56
N ARG A 279 -0.20 8.98 -7.30
CA ARG A 279 -0.93 10.19 -6.89
C ARG A 279 -2.11 10.49 -7.79
N LEU A 280 -2.96 9.49 -8.02
CA LEU A 280 -4.11 9.58 -8.90
C LEU A 280 -4.92 10.85 -8.61
N GLN A 281 -5.26 11.60 -9.66
CA GLN A 281 -6.06 12.82 -9.60
C GLN A 281 -5.49 13.88 -8.61
N ASP A 282 -4.17 13.96 -8.47
CA ASP A 282 -3.46 14.87 -7.56
C ASP A 282 -3.78 14.69 -6.06
N PHE A 283 -4.43 13.59 -5.68
CA PHE A 283 -4.64 13.28 -4.26
C PHE A 283 -3.29 13.13 -3.55
N PRO A 284 -3.19 13.62 -2.31
CA PRO A 284 -2.05 13.30 -1.48
C PRO A 284 -2.01 11.79 -1.24
N THR A 285 -0.85 11.26 -0.88
CA THR A 285 -0.69 9.82 -0.63
C THR A 285 -0.09 9.54 0.73
N SER A 286 -0.60 8.51 1.41
CA SER A 286 -0.01 7.95 2.61
C SER A 286 0.98 6.82 2.32
N ASN A 287 1.23 6.52 1.04
CA ASN A 287 2.07 5.41 0.64
C ASN A 287 3.56 5.72 0.77
N HIS A 288 4.32 4.68 1.08
CA HIS A 288 5.78 4.71 1.06
C HIS A 288 6.30 5.06 -0.34
N VAL A 289 7.44 5.76 -0.42
CA VAL A 289 8.07 6.19 -1.70
C VAL A 289 8.35 5.02 -2.65
N GLY A 290 8.41 3.80 -2.14
CA GLY A 290 8.59 2.57 -2.90
C GLY A 290 7.34 2.01 -3.57
N ALA A 291 6.14 2.53 -3.33
CA ALA A 291 4.88 2.03 -3.87
C ALA A 291 4.62 2.57 -5.29
N THR A 292 5.41 2.15 -6.26
CA THR A 292 5.46 2.70 -7.63
C THR A 292 4.91 1.77 -8.70
N GLY A 293 4.25 0.66 -8.33
CA GLY A 293 3.57 -0.24 -9.28
C GLY A 293 4.49 -1.17 -10.06
N ASP A 294 5.74 -1.34 -9.63
CA ASP A 294 6.76 -2.11 -10.36
C ASP A 294 6.27 -3.50 -10.77
N GLY A 295 5.74 -4.27 -9.80
CA GLY A 295 5.29 -5.63 -10.05
C GLY A 295 4.09 -5.72 -10.99
N LEU A 296 3.23 -4.69 -11.03
CA LEU A 296 2.13 -4.62 -12.00
C LEU A 296 2.67 -4.56 -13.42
N VAL A 297 3.65 -3.68 -13.68
CA VAL A 297 4.29 -3.52 -14.99
C VAL A 297 5.00 -4.81 -15.40
N LEU A 298 5.79 -5.37 -14.48
CA LEU A 298 6.55 -6.61 -14.72
C LEU A 298 5.63 -7.78 -15.09
N ALA A 299 4.58 -8.00 -14.31
CA ALA A 299 3.61 -9.06 -14.56
C ALA A 299 2.80 -8.83 -15.84
N TYR A 300 2.40 -7.58 -16.09
CA TYR A 300 1.61 -7.20 -17.27
C TYR A 300 2.36 -7.48 -18.58
N ARG A 301 3.65 -7.15 -18.64
CA ARG A 301 4.50 -7.45 -19.81
C ARG A 301 4.71 -8.94 -20.02
N GLN A 302 4.64 -9.74 -18.96
CA GLN A 302 4.68 -11.21 -19.05
C GLN A 302 3.34 -11.84 -19.46
N GLY A 303 2.26 -11.06 -19.56
CA GLY A 303 0.95 -11.53 -19.98
C GLY A 303 0.00 -11.84 -18.83
N CYS A 304 0.30 -11.48 -17.58
CA CYS A 304 -0.62 -11.65 -16.46
C CYS A 304 -1.79 -10.68 -16.55
N ARG A 305 -3.01 -11.22 -16.39
CA ARG A 305 -4.23 -10.40 -16.29
C ARG A 305 -4.28 -9.70 -14.94
N LEU A 306 -4.74 -8.45 -14.95
CA LEU A 306 -4.92 -7.63 -13.76
C LEU A 306 -6.41 -7.44 -13.47
N LEU A 307 -6.78 -7.41 -12.19
CA LEU A 307 -8.16 -7.27 -11.71
C LEU A 307 -8.35 -5.92 -11.02
N PHE A 308 -9.54 -5.32 -11.13
CA PHE A 308 -9.94 -4.12 -10.38
C PHE A 308 -8.94 -2.96 -10.41
N LEU A 309 -8.30 -2.72 -11.55
CA LEU A 309 -7.31 -1.65 -11.73
C LEU A 309 -7.91 -0.24 -11.58
N ASP A 310 -9.23 -0.13 -11.66
CA ASP A 310 -10.02 1.08 -11.44
C ASP A 310 -10.36 1.30 -9.96
N SER A 311 -9.92 0.41 -9.05
CA SER A 311 -10.28 0.46 -7.63
C SER A 311 -9.08 0.77 -6.74
N TYR A 312 -9.09 1.99 -6.21
CA TYR A 312 -8.16 2.46 -5.18
C TYR A 312 -8.90 2.83 -3.92
N GLN A 313 -8.30 2.57 -2.77
CA GLN A 313 -8.83 3.01 -1.50
C GLN A 313 -8.23 4.36 -1.10
N TYR A 314 -9.11 5.32 -0.87
CA TYR A 314 -8.76 6.61 -0.28
C TYR A 314 -9.07 6.56 1.21
N HIS A 315 -8.02 6.68 2.04
CA HIS A 315 -8.23 6.68 3.49
C HIS A 315 -8.86 8.01 3.91
N PRO A 316 -10.00 8.00 4.64
CA PRO A 316 -10.74 9.21 4.97
C PRO A 316 -9.92 10.23 5.78
N SER A 317 -9.05 9.74 6.65
CA SER A 317 -8.30 10.55 7.60
C SER A 317 -6.82 10.70 7.17
N GLY A 318 -6.55 11.30 6.03
CA GLY A 318 -5.23 11.85 5.71
C GLY A 318 -5.05 13.20 6.40
N ALA A 319 -3.89 13.50 6.98
CA ALA A 319 -3.60 14.81 7.51
C ALA A 319 -3.68 15.86 6.38
N CYS A 320 -4.42 16.96 6.60
CA CYS A 320 -4.53 18.06 5.67
C CYS A 320 -3.70 19.27 6.10
N TYR A 321 -3.54 19.45 7.40
CA TYR A 321 -2.74 20.51 8.01
C TYR A 321 -2.04 19.99 9.27
N PRO A 322 -0.79 20.41 9.58
CA PRO A 322 0.08 21.31 8.81
C PRO A 322 0.50 20.75 7.44
N GLU A 323 0.92 21.64 6.52
CA GLU A 323 1.26 21.24 5.15
C GLU A 323 2.34 20.15 5.06
N ALA A 324 3.33 20.22 5.96
CA ALA A 324 4.39 19.21 6.05
C ALA A 324 3.89 17.80 6.42
N LEU A 325 2.69 17.69 6.97
CA LEU A 325 2.03 16.42 7.28
C LEU A 325 1.00 16.02 6.21
N ALA A 326 0.78 16.84 5.19
CA ALA A 326 -0.27 16.60 4.20
C ALA A 326 -0.15 15.23 3.53
N GLY A 327 -1.22 14.45 3.57
CA GLY A 327 -1.31 13.09 3.05
C GLY A 327 -0.85 12.01 4.03
N GLN A 328 -0.16 12.33 5.11
CA GLN A 328 0.22 11.32 6.10
C GLN A 328 -1.01 10.71 6.77
N LEU A 329 -0.91 9.42 7.09
CA LEU A 329 -1.99 8.70 7.71
C LEU A 329 -2.31 9.23 9.12
N VAL A 330 -3.59 9.44 9.39
CA VAL A 330 -4.16 9.51 10.74
C VAL A 330 -4.99 8.25 10.93
N THR A 331 -4.54 7.38 11.80
CA THR A 331 -5.07 6.00 11.92
C THR A 331 -6.58 5.95 12.18
N GLU A 332 -7.27 4.97 11.59
CA GLU A 332 -8.70 4.72 11.82
C GLU A 332 -9.01 4.41 13.29
N ALA A 333 -8.07 3.83 14.02
CA ALA A 333 -8.24 3.48 15.41
C ALA A 333 -8.62 4.69 16.30
N ILE A 334 -8.26 5.91 15.91
CA ILE A 334 -8.68 7.14 16.59
C ILE A 334 -10.19 7.33 16.51
N ARG A 335 -10.81 7.04 15.37
CA ARG A 335 -12.26 7.11 15.18
C ARG A 335 -12.97 6.01 15.97
N SER A 336 -12.39 4.81 16.01
CA SER A 336 -12.98 3.69 16.76
C SER A 336 -13.04 3.88 18.27
N ILE A 337 -12.26 4.80 18.82
CA ILE A 337 -12.31 5.17 20.25
C ILE A 337 -12.97 6.52 20.51
N GLY A 338 -13.62 7.12 19.51
CA GLY A 338 -14.56 8.20 19.70
C GLY A 338 -14.25 9.54 19.09
N ALA A 339 -13.19 9.70 18.26
CA ALA A 339 -13.00 10.91 17.48
C ALA A 339 -14.07 11.00 16.37
N GLN A 340 -14.75 12.13 16.27
CA GLN A 340 -15.82 12.37 15.29
C GLN A 340 -15.36 13.21 14.11
N VAL A 341 -15.93 12.96 12.92
CA VAL A 341 -15.67 13.74 11.72
C VAL A 341 -16.69 14.85 11.62
N VAL A 342 -16.23 16.11 11.61
CA VAL A 342 -17.06 17.31 11.81
C VAL A 342 -16.76 18.37 10.74
N ASN A 343 -17.80 19.00 10.18
CA ASN A 343 -17.67 20.04 9.20
C ASN A 343 -17.32 21.43 9.80
N ALA A 344 -17.24 22.47 8.96
CA ALA A 344 -16.90 23.83 9.40
C ALA A 344 -17.96 24.47 10.31
N GLN A 345 -19.20 23.99 10.27
CA GLN A 345 -20.33 24.47 11.07
C GLN A 345 -20.39 23.79 12.46
N GLY A 346 -19.64 22.73 12.66
CA GLY A 346 -19.65 21.99 13.91
C GLY A 346 -20.55 20.74 13.88
N ASP A 347 -21.09 20.37 12.71
CA ASP A 347 -21.98 19.22 12.57
C ASP A 347 -21.19 17.95 12.24
N ASP A 348 -21.50 16.84 12.89
CA ASP A 348 -21.11 15.50 12.47
C ASP A 348 -22.07 15.03 11.37
N PHE A 349 -21.61 14.96 10.15
CA PHE A 349 -22.42 14.75 8.95
C PHE A 349 -22.55 13.29 8.53
N ILE A 350 -21.82 12.38 9.16
CA ILE A 350 -21.81 10.94 8.89
C ILE A 350 -21.16 10.20 10.05
N ASN A 351 -21.60 8.97 10.33
CA ASN A 351 -20.96 8.13 11.34
C ASN A 351 -19.48 7.87 10.97
N GLU A 352 -18.59 8.13 11.88
CA GLU A 352 -17.13 8.01 11.71
C GLU A 352 -16.63 6.58 11.47
N MET A 353 -17.47 5.57 11.73
CA MET A 353 -17.17 4.14 11.51
C MET A 353 -17.83 3.59 10.23
N ALA A 354 -18.38 4.44 9.37
CA ALA A 354 -18.85 4.04 8.04
C ALA A 354 -17.69 3.44 7.20
N TYR A 355 -18.01 2.71 6.14
CA TYR A 355 -16.99 2.17 5.23
C TYR A 355 -16.10 3.28 4.69
N ARG A 356 -14.82 2.97 4.46
CA ARG A 356 -13.79 3.97 4.13
C ARG A 356 -14.09 4.78 2.88
N ASP A 357 -14.57 4.12 1.85
CA ASP A 357 -14.96 4.73 0.57
C ASP A 357 -16.14 5.66 0.72
N VAL A 358 -17.16 5.25 1.45
CA VAL A 358 -18.35 6.07 1.75
C VAL A 358 -17.96 7.30 2.58
N LEU A 359 -17.16 7.11 3.63
CA LEU A 359 -16.69 8.22 4.48
C LEU A 359 -15.77 9.18 3.71
N ALA A 360 -14.87 8.66 2.86
CA ALA A 360 -14.03 9.49 2.01
C ALA A 360 -14.89 10.33 1.03
N GLY A 361 -15.87 9.71 0.39
CA GLY A 361 -16.81 10.40 -0.49
C GLY A 361 -17.63 11.47 0.25
N ALA A 362 -18.09 11.19 1.48
CA ALA A 362 -18.82 12.14 2.31
C ALA A 362 -17.96 13.38 2.67
N ILE A 363 -16.68 13.18 3.00
CA ILE A 363 -15.75 14.31 3.26
C ILE A 363 -15.55 15.14 1.99
N ILE A 364 -15.40 14.51 0.84
CA ILE A 364 -15.28 15.20 -0.44
C ILE A 364 -16.56 16.00 -0.74
N LYS A 365 -17.73 15.42 -0.46
CA LYS A 365 -19.02 16.10 -0.58
C LYS A 365 -19.06 17.37 0.28
N GLU A 366 -18.75 17.27 1.58
CA GLU A 366 -18.75 18.40 2.50
C GLU A 366 -17.84 19.55 2.01
N THR A 367 -16.65 19.22 1.54
CA THR A 367 -15.72 20.23 1.03
C THR A 367 -16.19 20.88 -0.28
N ARG A 368 -16.76 20.11 -1.21
CA ARG A 368 -17.30 20.61 -2.49
C ARG A 368 -18.54 21.46 -2.31
N GLU A 369 -19.35 21.18 -1.30
CA GLU A 369 -20.56 21.95 -0.96
C GLU A 369 -20.27 23.17 -0.06
N GLY A 370 -19.00 23.52 0.17
CA GLY A 370 -18.58 24.72 0.90
C GLY A 370 -18.70 24.63 2.42
N ARG A 371 -18.88 23.41 2.96
CA ARG A 371 -18.89 23.16 4.42
C ARG A 371 -17.54 22.64 4.95
N GLY A 372 -16.52 22.61 4.09
CA GLY A 372 -15.14 22.33 4.49
C GLY A 372 -14.44 23.56 5.10
N ILE A 373 -13.26 23.31 5.65
CA ILE A 373 -12.36 24.33 6.19
C ILE A 373 -11.22 24.54 5.19
N THR A 374 -10.98 25.80 4.79
CA THR A 374 -9.87 26.15 3.89
C THR A 374 -8.64 26.53 4.68
N THR A 375 -7.51 25.88 4.39
CA THR A 375 -6.20 26.17 4.99
C THR A 375 -5.59 27.44 4.38
N PRO A 376 -4.58 28.08 5.01
CA PRO A 376 -3.91 29.27 4.46
C PRO A 376 -3.32 29.09 3.05
N ASN A 377 -2.97 27.86 2.68
CA ASN A 377 -2.46 27.53 1.34
C ASN A 377 -3.54 27.01 0.36
N GLY A 378 -4.82 27.24 0.67
CA GLY A 378 -5.94 26.94 -0.21
C GLY A 378 -6.42 25.48 -0.26
N LYS A 379 -5.83 24.58 0.53
CA LYS A 379 -6.34 23.20 0.66
C LYS A 379 -7.59 23.19 1.53
N MET A 380 -8.51 22.27 1.26
CA MET A 380 -9.73 22.11 2.05
C MET A 380 -9.73 20.77 2.78
N GLY A 381 -10.36 20.74 3.95
CA GLY A 381 -10.57 19.53 4.75
C GLY A 381 -11.75 19.66 5.69
N VAL A 382 -11.93 18.66 6.55
CA VAL A 382 -12.91 18.65 7.65
C VAL A 382 -12.17 18.36 8.96
N TRP A 383 -12.81 18.68 10.08
CA TRP A 383 -12.23 18.39 11.39
C TRP A 383 -12.39 16.92 11.77
N LEU A 384 -11.33 16.34 12.30
CA LEU A 384 -11.39 15.15 13.14
C LEU A 384 -11.30 15.65 14.60
N ASP A 385 -12.41 15.58 15.31
CA ASP A 385 -12.52 16.09 16.70
C ASP A 385 -11.90 15.07 17.68
N THR A 386 -10.58 15.09 17.74
CA THR A 386 -9.76 14.20 18.57
C THR A 386 -9.93 14.44 20.08
N PRO A 387 -10.17 15.69 20.59
CA PRO A 387 -10.50 15.91 22.00
C PRO A 387 -11.74 15.17 22.50
N MET A 388 -12.65 14.78 21.60
CA MET A 388 -13.82 13.98 21.93
C MET A 388 -13.47 12.64 22.56
N ILE A 389 -12.29 12.08 22.26
CA ILE A 389 -11.79 10.82 22.83
C ILE A 389 -11.64 10.94 24.35
N ASP A 390 -10.96 11.99 24.80
CA ASP A 390 -10.72 12.21 26.24
C ASP A 390 -12.03 12.56 26.97
N LEU A 391 -12.97 13.24 26.32
CA LEU A 391 -14.30 13.49 26.85
C LEU A 391 -15.13 12.20 27.03
N LYS A 392 -15.05 11.25 26.10
CA LYS A 392 -15.78 9.97 26.14
C LYS A 392 -15.15 8.95 27.09
N ASN A 393 -13.81 8.90 27.16
CA ASN A 393 -13.09 7.76 27.77
C ASN A 393 -12.19 8.16 28.96
N GLY A 394 -12.17 9.44 29.31
CA GLY A 394 -11.32 9.98 30.38
C GLY A 394 -10.04 10.65 29.87
N GLU A 395 -9.58 11.65 30.60
CA GLU A 395 -8.41 12.47 30.29
C GLU A 395 -7.15 11.62 30.09
N GLY A 396 -6.37 11.93 29.03
CA GLY A 396 -5.14 11.26 28.68
C GLY A 396 -5.31 9.98 27.85
N THR A 397 -6.54 9.56 27.53
CA THR A 397 -6.81 8.36 26.72
C THR A 397 -6.19 8.47 25.34
N LEU A 398 -6.30 9.63 24.67
CA LEU A 398 -5.69 9.85 23.36
C LEU A 398 -4.17 9.69 23.42
N ALA A 399 -3.50 10.38 24.34
CA ALA A 399 -2.04 10.37 24.45
C ALA A 399 -1.50 8.98 24.80
N LYS A 400 -2.21 8.23 25.65
CA LYS A 400 -1.85 6.85 26.04
C LYS A 400 -1.90 5.88 24.84
N ASN A 401 -2.93 5.99 24.00
CA ASN A 401 -3.17 5.03 22.92
C ASN A 401 -2.45 5.42 21.60
N PHE A 402 -2.20 6.71 21.37
CA PHE A 402 -1.62 7.22 20.11
C PHE A 402 -0.45 8.18 20.36
N PRO A 403 0.62 7.72 21.02
CA PRO A 403 1.78 8.57 21.32
C PRO A 403 2.48 9.08 20.05
N GLY A 404 2.50 8.29 18.98
CA GLY A 404 3.09 8.69 17.70
C GLY A 404 2.33 9.85 17.05
N LEU A 405 0.99 9.87 17.11
CA LEU A 405 0.19 10.99 16.64
C LEU A 405 0.49 12.26 17.44
N ILE A 406 0.46 12.18 18.78
CA ILE A 406 0.76 13.31 19.65
C ILE A 406 2.11 13.90 19.31
N HIS A 407 3.16 13.07 19.32
CA HIS A 407 4.52 13.51 19.02
C HIS A 407 4.66 14.15 17.63
N ARG A 408 3.95 13.64 16.63
CA ARG A 408 3.95 14.16 15.25
C ARG A 408 3.40 15.58 15.19
N TYR A 409 2.28 15.88 15.85
CA TYR A 409 1.61 17.18 15.83
C TYR A 409 2.23 18.20 16.79
N GLU A 410 2.78 17.76 17.93
CA GLU A 410 3.46 18.64 18.88
C GLU A 410 4.65 19.39 18.29
N ARG A 411 5.34 18.79 17.30
CA ARG A 411 6.40 19.48 16.53
C ARG A 411 5.91 20.74 15.83
N TYR A 412 4.62 20.85 15.59
CA TYR A 412 3.95 21.99 14.97
C TYR A 412 3.12 22.81 15.96
N GLN A 413 3.34 22.61 17.26
CA GLN A 413 2.63 23.29 18.34
C GLN A 413 1.11 23.05 18.33
N ILE A 414 0.69 21.90 17.81
CA ILE A 414 -0.71 21.44 17.83
C ILE A 414 -0.80 20.27 18.80
N ASN A 415 -1.67 20.39 19.82
CA ASN A 415 -1.95 19.30 20.75
C ASN A 415 -3.29 18.63 20.39
N PRO A 416 -3.29 17.41 19.81
CA PRO A 416 -4.52 16.73 19.40
C PRO A 416 -5.49 16.39 20.56
N SER A 417 -5.04 16.36 21.81
CA SER A 417 -5.91 16.18 22.96
C SER A 417 -6.75 17.43 23.29
N ARG A 418 -6.38 18.59 22.76
CA ARG A 418 -7.07 19.87 23.02
C ARG A 418 -7.66 20.51 21.78
N THR A 419 -7.09 20.22 20.62
CA THR A 419 -7.44 20.86 19.35
C THR A 419 -7.74 19.82 18.30
N PRO A 420 -8.90 19.85 17.63
CA PRO A 420 -9.19 19.01 16.46
C PRO A 420 -8.09 19.12 15.41
N ILE A 421 -7.86 18.04 14.69
CA ILE A 421 -6.92 18.02 13.56
C ILE A 421 -7.67 18.05 12.23
N LEU A 422 -7.08 18.72 11.24
CA LEU A 422 -7.70 18.84 9.92
C LEU A 422 -7.32 17.63 9.06
N ILE A 423 -8.33 16.98 8.48
CA ILE A 423 -8.16 15.79 7.64
C ILE A 423 -8.81 15.97 6.26
N TYR A 424 -8.29 15.23 5.28
CA TYR A 424 -8.86 15.06 3.95
C TYR A 424 -8.50 13.67 3.40
N PRO A 425 -9.31 13.06 2.51
CA PRO A 425 -8.97 11.77 1.92
C PRO A 425 -7.59 11.73 1.28
N THR A 426 -6.87 10.64 1.50
CA THR A 426 -5.52 10.40 0.97
C THR A 426 -5.46 9.04 0.27
N LEU A 427 -4.78 8.96 -0.88
CA LEU A 427 -4.57 7.71 -1.59
C LEU A 427 -3.78 6.74 -0.70
N HIS A 428 -4.34 5.56 -0.43
CA HIS A 428 -3.84 4.71 0.65
C HIS A 428 -3.53 3.29 0.25
N TYR A 429 -4.39 2.64 -0.56
CA TYR A 429 -4.26 1.21 -0.86
C TYR A 429 -4.79 0.91 -2.26
N GLN A 430 -4.11 0.02 -2.98
CA GLN A 430 -4.57 -0.49 -4.25
C GLN A 430 -5.38 -1.78 -4.01
N ASN A 431 -6.69 -1.78 -4.33
CA ASN A 431 -7.53 -2.97 -4.16
C ASN A 431 -7.33 -3.97 -5.31
N GLY A 432 -7.00 -3.47 -6.50
CA GLY A 432 -6.72 -4.26 -7.69
C GLY A 432 -5.27 -4.73 -7.81
N GLY A 433 -4.98 -5.54 -8.82
CA GLY A 433 -3.64 -6.05 -9.08
C GLY A 433 -3.65 -7.37 -9.83
N ILE A 434 -2.55 -8.11 -9.74
CA ILE A 434 -2.32 -9.37 -10.44
C ILE A 434 -3.36 -10.42 -10.02
N SER A 435 -3.98 -11.08 -11.00
CA SER A 435 -4.86 -12.22 -10.75
C SER A 435 -4.05 -13.42 -10.29
N VAL A 436 -4.42 -13.98 -9.15
CA VAL A 436 -3.80 -15.19 -8.59
C VAL A 436 -4.85 -16.23 -8.21
N ASP A 437 -4.43 -17.48 -8.13
CA ASP A 437 -5.21 -18.59 -7.58
C ASP A 437 -5.01 -18.75 -6.05
N ALA A 438 -5.63 -19.76 -5.46
CA ALA A 438 -5.51 -20.08 -4.04
C ALA A 438 -4.09 -20.46 -3.58
N LYS A 439 -3.20 -20.78 -4.50
CA LYS A 439 -1.78 -21.08 -4.27
C LYS A 439 -0.87 -19.86 -4.54
N CYS A 440 -1.44 -18.68 -4.73
CA CYS A 440 -0.71 -17.47 -5.13
C CYS A 440 -0.03 -17.55 -6.50
N LYS A 441 -0.37 -18.56 -7.32
CA LYS A 441 0.19 -18.74 -8.67
C LYS A 441 -0.54 -17.82 -9.63
N THR A 442 0.20 -17.18 -10.53
CA THR A 442 -0.36 -16.40 -11.65
C THR A 442 -0.72 -17.31 -12.82
N GLU A 443 -1.30 -16.74 -13.88
CA GLU A 443 -1.55 -17.45 -15.14
C GLU A 443 -0.25 -17.79 -15.90
N VAL A 444 0.88 -17.17 -15.52
CA VAL A 444 2.19 -17.35 -16.13
C VAL A 444 3.00 -18.37 -15.32
N ASN A 445 3.50 -19.40 -15.97
CA ASN A 445 4.34 -20.40 -15.32
C ASN A 445 5.62 -19.79 -14.73
N GLY A 446 6.09 -20.32 -13.60
CA GLY A 446 7.28 -19.81 -12.92
C GLY A 446 7.06 -18.50 -12.17
N LEU A 447 5.81 -17.97 -12.11
CA LEU A 447 5.51 -16.69 -11.50
C LEU A 447 4.39 -16.79 -10.45
N TRP A 448 4.71 -16.37 -9.23
CA TRP A 448 3.79 -16.20 -8.10
C TRP A 448 3.68 -14.72 -7.71
N ALA A 449 2.59 -14.36 -7.03
CA ALA A 449 2.42 -13.01 -6.49
C ALA A 449 1.66 -13.04 -5.16
N CYS A 450 2.01 -12.12 -4.22
CA CYS A 450 1.36 -12.01 -2.91
C CYS A 450 1.40 -10.58 -2.35
N GLY A 451 0.42 -10.27 -1.49
CA GLY A 451 0.25 -8.95 -0.89
C GLY A 451 -0.37 -7.94 -1.85
N GLU A 452 -0.19 -6.65 -1.59
CA GLU A 452 -0.88 -5.53 -2.28
C GLU A 452 -0.67 -5.47 -3.81
N VAL A 453 0.31 -6.21 -4.36
CA VAL A 453 0.49 -6.33 -5.82
C VAL A 453 -0.61 -7.19 -6.47
N THR A 454 -1.36 -7.98 -5.67
CA THR A 454 -2.41 -8.88 -6.15
C THR A 454 -3.81 -8.23 -6.09
N GLY A 455 -4.71 -8.68 -6.96
CA GLY A 455 -6.09 -8.22 -7.01
C GLY A 455 -7.11 -9.32 -6.70
N GLY A 456 -8.32 -8.91 -6.31
CA GLY A 456 -9.45 -9.80 -6.10
C GLY A 456 -9.70 -10.23 -4.66
N LEU A 457 -8.70 -10.25 -3.79
CA LEU A 457 -8.88 -10.63 -2.39
C LEU A 457 -9.83 -9.69 -1.65
N HIS A 458 -9.66 -8.40 -1.81
CA HIS A 458 -10.37 -7.37 -1.04
C HIS A 458 -11.60 -6.79 -1.75
N GLY A 459 -11.95 -7.32 -2.92
CA GLY A 459 -13.00 -6.70 -3.75
C GLY A 459 -12.62 -5.27 -4.13
N ARG A 460 -13.58 -4.33 -4.00
CA ARG A 460 -13.35 -2.92 -4.35
C ARG A 460 -13.03 -2.01 -3.17
N ASN A 461 -13.16 -2.51 -1.95
CA ASN A 461 -12.86 -1.71 -0.75
C ASN A 461 -12.42 -2.61 0.40
N ARG A 462 -11.17 -2.47 0.81
CA ARG A 462 -10.54 -3.29 1.86
C ARG A 462 -10.93 -2.80 3.26
N LEU A 463 -11.32 -3.71 4.15
CA LEU A 463 -11.47 -3.40 5.57
C LEU A 463 -10.11 -3.17 6.25
N MET A 464 -10.07 -2.26 7.23
CA MET A 464 -8.87 -1.98 8.04
C MET A 464 -8.28 -3.28 8.61
N GLY A 465 -6.97 -3.43 8.55
CA GLY A 465 -6.24 -4.58 9.12
C GLY A 465 -6.16 -5.82 8.23
N ASN A 466 -7.03 -5.97 7.22
CA ASN A 466 -6.97 -7.10 6.29
C ASN A 466 -5.73 -7.07 5.40
N SER A 467 -5.13 -5.91 5.10
CA SER A 467 -3.88 -5.86 4.34
C SER A 467 -2.67 -6.42 5.10
N LEU A 468 -2.61 -6.20 6.42
CA LEU A 468 -1.55 -6.80 7.23
C LEU A 468 -1.76 -8.32 7.39
N MET A 469 -3.01 -8.78 7.43
CA MET A 469 -3.31 -10.22 7.41
C MET A 469 -2.98 -10.84 6.05
N ASP A 470 -3.30 -10.16 4.95
CA ASP A 470 -2.98 -10.58 3.58
C ASP A 470 -1.48 -10.87 3.41
N ILE A 471 -0.61 -9.92 3.77
CA ILE A 471 0.84 -10.09 3.60
C ILE A 471 1.41 -11.26 4.40
N LEU A 472 0.80 -11.63 5.53
CA LEU A 472 1.21 -12.79 6.32
C LEU A 472 0.69 -14.09 5.73
N VAL A 473 -0.62 -14.16 5.48
CA VAL A 473 -1.28 -15.38 4.99
C VAL A 473 -0.79 -15.72 3.58
N PHE A 474 -0.89 -14.77 2.65
CA PHE A 474 -0.54 -15.04 1.25
C PHE A 474 0.97 -14.95 0.99
N GLY A 475 1.72 -14.20 1.79
CA GLY A 475 3.18 -14.26 1.74
C GLY A 475 3.70 -15.65 2.10
N ARG A 476 3.31 -16.19 3.25
CA ARG A 476 3.67 -17.57 3.66
C ARG A 476 3.18 -18.59 2.65
N ARG A 477 1.93 -18.45 2.19
CA ARG A 477 1.32 -19.36 1.23
C ARG A 477 2.04 -19.40 -0.12
N ALA A 478 2.51 -18.27 -0.62
CA ALA A 478 3.32 -18.20 -1.83
C ALA A 478 4.65 -18.94 -1.66
N GLY A 479 5.35 -18.73 -0.53
CA GLY A 479 6.58 -19.46 -0.21
C GLY A 479 6.38 -20.96 -0.01
N GLU A 480 5.24 -21.38 0.55
CA GLU A 480 4.92 -22.80 0.70
C GLU A 480 4.56 -23.45 -0.63
N SER A 481 3.68 -22.81 -1.42
CA SER A 481 3.17 -23.40 -2.66
C SER A 481 4.21 -23.50 -3.78
N VAL A 482 5.18 -22.58 -3.82
CA VAL A 482 6.23 -22.63 -4.84
C VAL A 482 7.12 -23.86 -4.72
N LYS A 483 7.25 -24.45 -3.52
CA LYS A 483 8.02 -25.70 -3.29
C LYS A 483 7.39 -26.89 -4.00
N ASP A 484 6.06 -26.92 -4.05
CA ASP A 484 5.30 -28.06 -4.60
C ASP A 484 5.25 -28.05 -6.13
N ASP A 485 5.46 -26.88 -6.77
CA ASP A 485 5.30 -26.70 -8.22
C ASP A 485 6.49 -25.93 -8.82
N LEU A 486 7.70 -26.27 -8.38
CA LEU A 486 8.92 -25.60 -8.79
C LEU A 486 9.38 -26.09 -10.18
N PRO A 487 9.39 -25.21 -11.22
CA PRO A 487 9.81 -25.60 -12.57
C PRO A 487 11.29 -26.00 -12.64
N GLU A 488 11.66 -26.67 -13.71
CA GLU A 488 13.07 -26.85 -14.06
C GLU A 488 13.71 -25.51 -14.45
N ARG A 489 15.03 -25.41 -14.30
CA ARG A 489 15.76 -24.21 -14.69
C ARG A 489 15.79 -24.07 -16.21
N GLY A 490 15.26 -22.96 -16.73
CA GLY A 490 15.26 -22.64 -18.15
C GLY A 490 16.34 -21.62 -18.56
N PRO A 491 16.50 -21.38 -19.85
CA PRO A 491 17.31 -20.27 -20.37
C PRO A 491 16.72 -18.93 -19.95
N LEU A 492 17.51 -17.86 -20.10
CA LEU A 492 17.04 -16.48 -19.88
C LEU A 492 16.86 -15.77 -21.21
N THR A 493 15.64 -15.38 -21.54
CA THR A 493 15.29 -14.60 -22.72
C THR A 493 14.41 -13.39 -22.40
N MET A 494 14.27 -12.47 -23.34
CA MET A 494 13.33 -11.34 -23.29
C MET A 494 12.20 -11.52 -24.30
N THR A 495 11.74 -12.73 -24.55
CA THR A 495 10.75 -13.03 -25.58
C THR A 495 9.44 -12.33 -25.32
N SER A 496 8.92 -12.37 -24.09
CA SER A 496 7.68 -11.70 -23.71
C SER A 496 7.78 -10.16 -23.85
N LEU A 497 8.88 -9.55 -23.41
CA LEU A 497 9.13 -8.12 -23.59
C LEU A 497 9.20 -7.74 -25.09
N ASN A 498 9.89 -8.54 -25.89
CA ASN A 498 10.00 -8.26 -27.32
C ASN A 498 8.64 -8.42 -28.06
N GLN A 499 7.79 -9.34 -27.61
CA GLN A 499 6.41 -9.45 -28.12
C GLN A 499 5.57 -8.23 -27.69
N PHE A 500 5.68 -7.82 -26.43
CA PHE A 500 5.01 -6.62 -25.92
C PHE A 500 5.41 -5.37 -26.76
N ARG A 501 6.70 -5.18 -27.01
CA ARG A 501 7.23 -4.09 -27.85
C ARG A 501 6.71 -4.12 -29.29
N LYS A 502 6.56 -5.29 -29.89
CA LYS A 502 5.99 -5.41 -31.26
C LYS A 502 4.55 -4.90 -31.31
N THR A 503 3.78 -5.08 -30.23
CA THR A 503 2.41 -4.54 -30.17
C THR A 503 2.37 -3.03 -29.92
N GLN A 504 3.46 -2.45 -29.36
CA GLN A 504 3.61 -1.00 -29.19
C GLN A 504 4.03 -0.25 -30.45
N SER A 505 4.64 -0.93 -31.44
CA SER A 505 5.36 -0.29 -32.57
C SER A 505 4.52 0.63 -33.46
N ASN A 506 3.20 0.72 -33.25
CA ASN A 506 2.31 1.68 -33.90
C ASN A 506 2.14 3.01 -33.13
N LYS A 507 2.79 3.20 -31.98
CA LYS A 507 2.75 4.44 -31.18
C LYS A 507 4.05 5.22 -31.35
N GLN A 508 3.97 6.49 -31.72
CA GLN A 508 5.13 7.35 -32.01
C GLN A 508 6.03 7.67 -30.80
N CYS A 509 5.59 7.46 -29.56
CA CYS A 509 6.40 7.62 -28.34
C CYS A 509 5.76 6.82 -27.21
N SER A 510 6.36 5.73 -26.78
CA SER A 510 6.00 5.07 -25.52
C SER A 510 6.83 5.66 -24.39
N PRO A 511 6.22 5.97 -23.21
CA PRO A 511 7.00 6.33 -22.03
C PRO A 511 7.88 5.15 -21.61
N ILE A 512 9.03 5.44 -21.00
CA ILE A 512 9.89 4.43 -20.38
C ILE A 512 9.62 4.43 -18.90
N PHE A 513 9.33 3.26 -18.34
CA PHE A 513 9.19 3.07 -16.90
C PHE A 513 10.49 2.57 -16.28
N PHE A 514 11.03 3.35 -15.35
CA PHE A 514 12.22 2.99 -14.58
C PHE A 514 11.94 3.08 -13.08
N PRO A 515 11.88 1.95 -12.33
CA PRO A 515 11.38 1.90 -10.96
C PRO A 515 12.30 2.54 -9.91
N VAL A 516 13.46 3.05 -10.31
CA VAL A 516 14.46 3.62 -9.41
C VAL A 516 14.32 5.13 -9.23
N ALA A 517 13.55 5.80 -10.09
CA ALA A 517 13.33 7.23 -9.97
C ALA A 517 12.61 7.56 -8.65
N SER A 518 13.13 8.53 -7.90
CA SER A 518 12.55 8.98 -6.62
C SER A 518 11.20 9.68 -6.78
N LYS A 519 10.86 10.09 -7.99
CA LYS A 519 9.53 10.48 -8.46
C LYS A 519 9.32 9.67 -9.72
N MET A 520 8.16 9.03 -9.89
CA MET A 520 7.81 8.39 -11.14
C MET A 520 7.89 9.42 -12.26
N LYS A 521 9.00 9.44 -12.96
CA LYS A 521 9.12 10.12 -14.23
C LYS A 521 8.85 9.07 -15.29
N LEU A 522 7.67 9.12 -15.88
CA LEU A 522 7.47 8.61 -17.21
C LEU A 522 8.24 9.58 -18.13
N GLU A 523 9.41 9.19 -18.58
CA GLU A 523 10.18 10.00 -19.53
C GLU A 523 9.58 9.77 -20.92
N PHE A 524 9.00 10.80 -21.49
CA PHE A 524 8.53 10.80 -22.87
C PHE A 524 9.67 11.25 -23.80
N GLY A 525 10.12 10.34 -24.65
CA GLY A 525 10.93 10.70 -25.80
C GLY A 525 12.34 10.12 -25.88
N LYS A 526 12.58 9.48 -27.02
CA LYS A 526 13.75 8.90 -27.68
C LYS A 526 14.10 7.46 -27.34
N THR A 527 13.84 6.62 -28.30
CA THR A 527 14.17 5.18 -28.40
C THR A 527 15.66 4.89 -28.63
N GLU A 528 16.53 5.87 -28.49
CA GLU A 528 17.98 5.69 -28.59
C GLU A 528 18.62 6.25 -27.32
N ILE A 529 19.06 5.36 -26.44
CA ILE A 529 20.10 5.68 -25.49
C ILE A 529 21.37 5.74 -26.33
N GLU A 530 21.70 6.93 -26.84
CA GLU A 530 23.07 7.19 -27.26
C GLU A 530 23.94 7.03 -26.02
N THR A 531 24.76 5.99 -26.00
CA THR A 531 25.91 5.90 -25.12
C THR A 531 26.90 6.97 -25.61
N GLU A 532 26.69 8.23 -25.21
CA GLU A 532 27.78 9.18 -25.26
C GLU A 532 28.87 8.68 -24.31
N ASN A 533 29.99 8.29 -24.92
CA ASN A 533 31.25 8.14 -24.23
C ASN A 533 31.53 9.43 -23.46
N LEU A 534 31.30 9.41 -22.16
CA LEU A 534 31.80 10.44 -21.26
C LEU A 534 33.31 10.31 -21.24
N ASP A 535 33.96 11.13 -22.05
CA ASP A 535 35.39 11.38 -21.98
C ASP A 535 35.73 11.95 -20.58
N PRO A 536 36.62 11.31 -19.80
CA PRO A 536 36.91 11.74 -18.45
C PRO A 536 37.72 13.04 -18.34
N SER A 537 37.91 13.78 -19.42
CA SER A 537 38.92 14.89 -19.49
C SER A 537 38.36 16.31 -19.37
N THR A 538 37.07 16.53 -19.07
CA THR A 538 36.59 17.90 -18.80
C THR A 538 36.01 18.04 -17.39
N SER A 539 36.88 17.99 -16.39
CA SER A 539 36.59 18.54 -15.08
C SER A 539 37.35 19.85 -14.93
N ASN A 540 36.66 20.96 -14.77
CA ASN A 540 37.03 22.06 -13.88
C ASN A 540 36.07 23.22 -14.08
N GLU A 541 35.10 23.34 -13.18
CA GLU A 541 34.74 24.63 -12.58
C GLU A 541 34.05 24.34 -11.25
N SER A 542 34.84 24.54 -10.19
CA SER A 542 34.41 24.50 -8.81
C SER A 542 33.60 25.75 -8.47
N ASN A 543 32.31 25.63 -8.26
CA ASN A 543 31.57 26.58 -7.43
C ASN A 543 31.37 25.97 -6.05
N GLY A 544 32.15 26.47 -5.08
CA GLY A 544 32.14 26.05 -3.71
C GLY A 544 30.81 26.30 -3.03
N PHE A 545 30.18 25.22 -2.55
CA PHE A 545 29.19 25.25 -1.50
C PHE A 545 29.70 24.30 -0.41
N GLU A 546 30.28 24.88 0.65
CA GLU A 546 30.58 24.14 1.88
C GLU A 546 29.27 23.99 2.68
N PRO A 547 28.88 22.78 3.04
CA PRO A 547 27.77 22.57 3.97
C PRO A 547 28.22 23.00 5.39
N PRO A 548 27.33 23.61 6.21
CA PRO A 548 27.67 23.99 7.57
C PRO A 548 27.97 22.78 8.43
N ASP A 549 29.02 22.89 9.22
CA ASP A 549 29.51 21.92 10.20
C ASP A 549 28.41 21.57 11.21
N PRO A 550 27.98 20.30 11.31
CA PRO A 550 26.92 19.88 12.24
C PRO A 550 27.38 19.85 13.72
N PHE A 551 28.64 20.20 14.04
CA PHE A 551 29.17 20.18 15.39
C PHE A 551 29.57 21.56 15.93
N ALA A 552 29.33 22.65 15.22
CA ALA A 552 29.47 24.00 15.77
C ALA A 552 28.26 24.30 16.68
N ARG A 553 28.55 24.59 17.94
CA ARG A 553 27.69 24.73 19.14
C ARG A 553 26.53 25.67 18.98
#